data_90fd3ac0a874f504bdac047dc02fdbf3
#
_entry.id   90fd3ac0a874f504bdac047dc02fdbf3
#
_cell.length_a   1.000
_cell.length_b   1.000
_cell.length_c   1.000
_cell.angle_alpha   90.00
_cell.angle_beta   90.00
_cell.angle_gamma   90.00
#
_symmetry.space_group_name_H-M   'P 1'
#
loop_
_entity.id
_entity.type
_entity.pdbx_description
1 polymer ?
#
loop_
_entity_poly.entity_id
_entity_poly.type
_entity_poly.pdbx_seq_one_letter_code
_entity_poly.pdbx_strand_id
1 'polypeptide(L)'
;MPSNVNIQLAEFQQFVQFAETAIASGKRKAIARVETSEVGGIANRTIKSGSGDWVGIGVGRLASLKKANNTTRATFLKAVSDMFGGQDHIPESVQAAMKMEDYGKGKPLTARRIMAVKEAIVQMLTEENEAVKEANEKLHTGMQSCDPISQSGMPTEFANELRNILTEAQRRYIGEPSGEPTPIDFVRGGAQKLISEMVKTANAEGHRITVKEFSDAMKPFYERHVAAASIQGLLDKLTTEMSQTKCNPHIITKRHPEILDDLLACKSPDEVKVCFEKHKETIKDVLKLRGELHKYENEFISMVEKAINDGTGHDDIRFNFSNRSTQRSAFLAKMQNFSSSILTNENEDAKKLGWSLEAAVKHLVDEAASGFIARIKEIDKFVSSGEISENLGKTWRDELVLSANAKSFFPEKIMAMSKKLDPQTLIDGFKPGNDIKAILNSVGDFAKQIETIGEDAYGFDDWHNGSVDGKNEVRLRIMQVLFEKNPGMKDALMARAKEVKENMDSLLVGVPSKTGKTTVKTRNENWQLCFVIFGEPVQKKEAVQA
;
A
#
# COMPACT_ATOMS: atom_id res chain seq x y z
N MET A 1 15.44 -1.41 32.71
CA MET A 1 16.21 -2.43 31.95
C MET A 1 17.45 -1.74 31.35
N PRO A 2 18.60 -2.44 31.21
CA PRO A 2 19.79 -1.81 30.63
C PRO A 2 19.52 -1.38 29.19
N SER A 3 19.89 -0.16 28.88
CA SER A 3 19.54 0.52 27.61
C SER A 3 20.31 0.06 26.35
N ASN A 4 21.34 -0.77 26.49
CA ASN A 4 22.28 -1.11 25.42
C ASN A 4 22.50 -2.62 25.24
N VAL A 5 21.42 -3.39 25.00
CA VAL A 5 21.57 -4.80 24.61
C VAL A 5 22.01 -4.84 23.15
N ASN A 6 23.24 -5.35 22.90
CA ASN A 6 23.82 -5.45 21.57
C ASN A 6 24.57 -6.78 21.43
N ILE A 7 24.17 -7.61 20.46
CA ILE A 7 24.81 -8.90 20.18
C ILE A 7 26.23 -8.75 19.59
N GLN A 8 26.64 -7.56 19.19
CA GLN A 8 27.99 -7.29 18.65
C GLN A 8 29.04 -7.12 19.77
N LEU A 9 28.67 -7.34 21.06
CA LEU A 9 29.63 -7.27 22.14
C LEU A 9 30.78 -8.26 21.92
N ALA A 10 32.02 -7.78 21.90
CA ALA A 10 33.18 -8.52 21.41
C ALA A 10 33.35 -9.90 22.09
N GLU A 11 33.11 -9.98 23.41
CA GLU A 11 33.25 -11.25 24.13
C GLU A 11 32.18 -12.27 23.73
N PHE A 12 30.94 -11.85 23.51
CA PHE A 12 29.85 -12.72 23.04
C PHE A 12 30.07 -13.14 21.59
N GLN A 13 30.52 -12.23 20.73
CA GLN A 13 30.82 -12.50 19.33
C GLN A 13 31.88 -13.58 19.13
N GLN A 14 32.88 -13.68 20.01
CA GLN A 14 33.86 -14.77 19.93
C GLN A 14 33.20 -16.15 20.08
N PHE A 15 32.23 -16.29 20.97
CA PHE A 15 31.47 -17.53 21.11
C PHE A 15 30.57 -17.79 19.90
N VAL A 16 29.95 -16.76 19.36
CA VAL A 16 29.08 -16.86 18.16
C VAL A 16 29.92 -17.29 16.96
N GLN A 17 31.06 -16.66 16.68
CA GLN A 17 31.95 -17.00 15.57
C GLN A 17 32.44 -18.45 15.68
N PHE A 18 32.85 -18.89 16.88
CA PHE A 18 33.15 -20.29 17.11
C PHE A 18 32.01 -21.22 16.73
N ALA A 19 30.79 -20.89 17.19
CA ALA A 19 29.61 -21.72 16.96
C ALA A 19 29.23 -21.78 15.48
N GLU A 20 29.24 -20.66 14.79
CA GLU A 20 28.95 -20.54 13.34
C GLU A 20 29.95 -21.36 12.53
N THR A 21 31.26 -21.22 12.80
CA THR A 21 32.32 -21.98 12.14
C THR A 21 32.17 -23.48 12.37
N ALA A 22 31.84 -23.88 13.59
CA ALA A 22 31.65 -25.29 13.94
C ALA A 22 30.42 -25.88 13.22
N ILE A 23 29.31 -25.12 13.14
CA ILE A 23 28.08 -25.58 12.49
C ILE A 23 28.25 -25.62 10.97
N ALA A 24 28.92 -24.63 10.37
CA ALA A 24 29.24 -24.61 8.94
C ALA A 24 30.10 -25.81 8.54
N SER A 25 30.99 -26.29 9.46
CA SER A 25 31.78 -27.50 9.29
C SER A 25 31.03 -28.81 9.62
N GLY A 26 29.71 -28.77 9.82
CA GLY A 26 28.90 -29.94 10.18
C GLY A 26 29.04 -30.40 11.64
N LYS A 27 29.81 -29.69 12.47
CA LYS A 27 30.13 -30.07 13.87
C LYS A 27 29.20 -29.41 14.89
N ARG A 28 27.88 -29.58 14.77
CA ARG A 28 26.87 -28.98 15.68
C ARG A 28 27.08 -29.29 17.17
N LYS A 29 27.76 -30.39 17.52
CA LYS A 29 28.10 -30.81 18.88
C LYS A 29 29.50 -30.36 19.34
N ALA A 30 30.21 -29.54 18.54
CA ALA A 30 31.52 -29.02 18.93
C ALA A 30 31.41 -28.30 20.28
N ILE A 31 32.40 -28.53 21.14
CA ILE A 31 32.47 -28.00 22.51
C ILE A 31 33.35 -26.75 22.49
N ALA A 32 32.83 -25.64 23.00
CA ALA A 32 33.59 -24.42 23.22
C ALA A 32 34.54 -24.58 24.41
N ARG A 33 35.76 -24.06 24.29
CA ARG A 33 36.73 -23.94 25.38
C ARG A 33 37.36 -22.56 25.39
N VAL A 34 37.38 -21.95 26.56
CA VAL A 34 38.13 -20.70 26.77
C VAL A 34 39.58 -21.07 27.12
N GLU A 35 40.52 -20.59 26.32
CA GLU A 35 41.94 -20.60 26.61
C GLU A 35 42.42 -19.18 26.95
N THR A 36 43.12 -19.03 28.03
CA THR A 36 43.71 -17.75 28.44
C THR A 36 45.20 -17.81 28.16
N SER A 37 45.71 -16.89 27.35
CA SER A 37 47.17 -16.71 27.09
C SER A 37 47.56 -15.32 27.58
N GLU A 38 48.68 -15.22 28.28
CA GLU A 38 49.26 -13.91 28.62
C GLU A 38 50.30 -13.54 27.55
N VAL A 39 50.09 -12.39 26.91
CA VAL A 39 51.03 -11.80 25.97
C VAL A 39 51.28 -10.36 26.43
N GLY A 40 52.52 -10.06 26.84
CA GLY A 40 52.91 -8.71 27.28
C GLY A 40 52.19 -8.22 28.55
N GLY A 41 51.81 -9.14 29.46
CA GLY A 41 51.07 -8.80 30.70
C GLY A 41 49.58 -8.59 30.52
N ILE A 42 49.05 -8.80 29.31
CA ILE A 42 47.61 -8.71 29.02
C ILE A 42 47.03 -10.13 28.81
N ALA A 43 46.01 -10.49 29.60
CA ALA A 43 45.32 -11.76 29.48
C ALA A 43 44.42 -11.77 28.22
N ASN A 44 44.86 -12.46 27.15
CA ASN A 44 44.04 -12.69 25.97
C ASN A 44 43.23 -13.97 26.11
N ARG A 45 41.93 -13.87 25.92
CA ARG A 45 41.01 -15.02 25.92
C ARG A 45 40.67 -15.41 24.48
N THR A 46 40.83 -16.66 24.16
CA THR A 46 40.43 -17.22 22.85
C THR A 46 39.48 -18.40 23.03
N ILE A 47 38.57 -18.59 22.11
CA ILE A 47 37.60 -19.69 22.13
C ILE A 47 38.00 -20.71 21.09
N LYS A 48 38.33 -21.92 21.53
CA LYS A 48 38.73 -23.04 20.66
C LYS A 48 37.80 -24.23 20.77
N SER A 49 37.84 -25.13 19.79
CA SER A 49 37.15 -26.41 19.84
C SER A 49 37.81 -27.35 20.86
N GLY A 50 37.04 -27.75 21.86
CA GLY A 50 37.48 -28.77 22.84
C GLY A 50 37.14 -30.19 22.35
N SER A 51 37.99 -31.18 22.67
CA SER A 51 37.61 -32.59 22.48
C SER A 51 36.53 -33.00 23.46
N GLY A 52 35.48 -33.64 22.93
CA GLY A 52 34.32 -34.11 23.73
C GLY A 52 34.31 -35.59 24.08
N ASP A 53 35.40 -36.32 23.71
CA ASP A 53 35.46 -37.78 23.92
C ASP A 53 35.72 -38.13 25.37
N TRP A 54 34.72 -38.65 26.00
CA TRP A 54 34.73 -39.10 27.41
C TRP A 54 35.21 -40.55 27.60
N VAL A 55 35.46 -41.22 26.47
CA VAL A 55 35.83 -42.65 26.48
C VAL A 55 37.30 -42.81 26.84
N GLY A 56 37.57 -43.49 27.95
CA GLY A 56 38.94 -43.79 28.39
C GLY A 56 39.62 -42.71 29.23
N ILE A 57 38.90 -41.74 29.80
CA ILE A 57 39.49 -40.66 30.60
C ILE A 57 39.54 -41.05 32.09
N GLY A 58 40.74 -41.03 32.69
CA GLY A 58 40.94 -41.27 34.12
C GLY A 58 40.30 -40.19 35.01
N VAL A 59 40.02 -40.51 36.26
CA VAL A 59 39.29 -39.67 37.27
C VAL A 59 39.87 -38.25 37.37
N GLY A 60 41.22 -38.11 37.34
CA GLY A 60 41.89 -36.79 37.39
C GLY A 60 41.62 -35.91 36.17
N ARG A 61 41.56 -36.51 34.97
CA ARG A 61 41.21 -35.79 33.74
C ARG A 61 39.73 -35.39 33.70
N LEU A 62 38.82 -36.20 34.31
CA LEU A 62 37.40 -35.86 34.46
C LEU A 62 37.19 -34.61 35.32
N ALA A 63 37.92 -34.49 36.43
CA ALA A 63 37.89 -33.32 37.32
C ALA A 63 38.40 -32.06 36.56
N SER A 64 39.49 -32.17 35.82
CA SER A 64 40.05 -31.09 34.99
C SER A 64 39.05 -30.66 33.88
N LEU A 65 38.40 -31.62 33.20
CA LEU A 65 37.39 -31.33 32.18
C LEU A 65 36.15 -30.65 32.76
N LYS A 66 35.67 -31.12 33.93
CA LYS A 66 34.54 -30.45 34.64
C LYS A 66 34.89 -29.00 34.99
N LYS A 67 36.12 -28.77 35.50
CA LYS A 67 36.61 -27.42 35.83
C LYS A 67 36.65 -26.54 34.57
N ALA A 68 37.22 -27.03 33.46
CA ALA A 68 37.29 -26.28 32.20
C ALA A 68 35.90 -25.98 31.60
N ASN A 69 34.97 -26.93 31.65
CA ASN A 69 33.58 -26.70 31.22
C ASN A 69 32.87 -25.64 32.09
N ASN A 70 33.05 -25.69 33.39
CA ASN A 70 32.48 -24.69 34.32
C ASN A 70 33.05 -23.30 34.05
N THR A 71 34.39 -23.19 33.85
CA THR A 71 35.03 -21.92 33.47
C THR A 71 34.50 -21.36 32.17
N THR A 72 34.37 -22.21 31.12
CA THR A 72 33.83 -21.78 29.82
C THR A 72 32.38 -21.28 29.94
N ARG A 73 31.53 -21.99 30.68
CA ARG A 73 30.17 -21.57 30.92
C ARG A 73 30.07 -20.27 31.75
N ALA A 74 30.93 -20.14 32.77
CA ALA A 74 30.98 -18.91 33.59
C ALA A 74 31.41 -17.71 32.74
N THR A 75 32.39 -17.88 31.85
CA THR A 75 32.82 -16.82 30.90
C THR A 75 31.70 -16.48 29.93
N PHE A 76 30.99 -17.48 29.39
CA PHE A 76 29.83 -17.25 28.51
C PHE A 76 28.68 -16.55 29.25
N LEU A 77 28.36 -16.99 30.47
CA LEU A 77 27.35 -16.34 31.33
C LEU A 77 27.72 -14.88 31.59
N LYS A 78 29.00 -14.61 31.87
CA LYS A 78 29.48 -13.24 32.05
C LYS A 78 29.28 -12.41 30.80
N ALA A 79 29.68 -12.92 29.63
CA ALA A 79 29.50 -12.20 28.36
C ALA A 79 28.01 -11.89 28.07
N VAL A 80 27.10 -12.81 28.35
CA VAL A 80 25.65 -12.57 28.25
C VAL A 80 25.18 -11.60 29.33
N SER A 81 25.59 -11.78 30.58
CA SER A 81 25.25 -10.89 31.69
C SER A 81 25.68 -9.44 31.45
N ASP A 82 26.88 -9.24 30.92
CA ASP A 82 27.41 -7.91 30.60
C ASP A 82 26.56 -7.20 29.53
N MET A 83 25.98 -7.96 28.58
CA MET A 83 25.01 -7.40 27.59
C MET A 83 23.74 -6.89 28.25
N PHE A 84 23.26 -7.56 29.29
CA PHE A 84 22.02 -7.20 29.99
C PHE A 84 22.25 -6.31 31.22
N GLY A 85 23.51 -5.91 31.51
CA GLY A 85 23.83 -5.07 32.66
C GLY A 85 23.71 -5.80 34.02
N GLY A 86 23.76 -7.14 34.00
CA GLY A 86 23.70 -7.98 35.20
C GLY A 86 23.00 -9.30 34.95
N GLN A 87 23.36 -10.32 35.75
CA GLN A 87 22.78 -11.66 35.61
C GLN A 87 21.25 -11.66 35.87
N ASP A 88 20.80 -10.86 36.83
CA ASP A 88 19.39 -10.77 37.24
C ASP A 88 18.52 -10.08 36.17
N HIS A 89 19.13 -9.44 35.16
CA HIS A 89 18.45 -8.77 34.08
C HIS A 89 18.34 -9.62 32.80
N ILE A 90 18.91 -10.84 32.83
CA ILE A 90 18.81 -11.75 31.67
C ILE A 90 17.36 -12.25 31.56
N PRO A 91 16.66 -12.06 30.42
CA PRO A 91 15.28 -12.51 30.23
C PRO A 91 15.11 -14.02 30.36
N GLU A 92 13.95 -14.47 30.81
CA GLU A 92 13.66 -15.89 31.03
C GLU A 92 13.86 -16.74 29.76
N SER A 93 13.48 -16.22 28.60
CA SER A 93 13.69 -16.88 27.31
C SER A 93 15.15 -17.15 27.03
N VAL A 94 16.03 -16.18 27.32
CA VAL A 94 17.48 -16.29 27.16
C VAL A 94 18.06 -17.24 28.21
N GLN A 95 17.60 -17.15 29.48
CA GLN A 95 18.00 -18.08 30.57
C GLN A 95 17.65 -19.53 30.22
N ALA A 96 16.45 -19.77 29.69
CA ALA A 96 16.02 -21.08 29.20
C ALA A 96 16.90 -21.59 28.05
N ALA A 97 17.23 -20.73 27.09
CA ALA A 97 18.14 -21.06 26.00
C ALA A 97 19.55 -21.37 26.52
N MET A 98 20.02 -20.71 27.56
CA MET A 98 21.31 -20.96 28.20
C MET A 98 21.32 -22.29 29.00
N LYS A 99 20.17 -22.81 29.43
CA LYS A 99 20.05 -23.90 30.39
C LYS A 99 20.83 -23.61 31.69
N MET A 100 20.36 -22.61 32.42
CA MET A 100 21.01 -22.15 33.65
C MET A 100 21.20 -23.27 34.70
N GLU A 101 20.32 -24.29 34.70
CA GLU A 101 20.42 -25.47 35.54
C GLU A 101 21.67 -26.34 35.29
N ASP A 102 22.33 -26.19 34.16
CA ASP A 102 23.55 -26.93 33.79
C ASP A 102 24.84 -26.26 34.28
N TYR A 103 24.74 -25.01 34.76
CA TYR A 103 25.92 -24.27 35.26
C TYR A 103 26.40 -24.86 36.59
N GLY A 104 27.71 -24.91 36.76
CA GLY A 104 28.36 -25.56 37.91
C GLY A 104 28.40 -27.09 37.87
N LYS A 105 27.63 -27.75 36.98
CA LYS A 105 27.57 -29.23 36.90
C LYS A 105 28.63 -29.86 36.00
N GLY A 106 29.56 -29.08 35.48
CA GLY A 106 30.64 -29.56 34.57
C GLY A 106 30.17 -29.99 33.19
N LYS A 107 28.94 -29.66 32.80
CA LYS A 107 28.42 -29.95 31.43
C LYS A 107 29.07 -29.05 30.40
N PRO A 108 29.39 -29.57 29.20
CA PRO A 108 30.04 -28.76 28.14
C PRO A 108 29.11 -27.73 27.55
N LEU A 109 29.64 -26.61 27.09
CA LEU A 109 28.96 -25.61 26.27
C LEU A 109 29.15 -25.97 24.81
N THR A 110 28.09 -26.30 24.10
CA THR A 110 28.15 -26.73 22.69
C THR A 110 27.83 -25.58 21.73
N ALA A 111 28.34 -25.67 20.49
CA ALA A 111 28.04 -24.73 19.41
C ALA A 111 26.52 -24.54 19.20
N ARG A 112 25.75 -25.64 19.21
CA ARG A 112 24.28 -25.59 19.12
C ARG A 112 23.65 -24.75 20.26
N ARG A 113 24.21 -24.85 21.48
CA ARG A 113 23.68 -24.10 22.63
C ARG A 113 23.97 -22.61 22.50
N ILE A 114 25.17 -22.25 22.05
CA ILE A 114 25.55 -20.87 21.82
C ILE A 114 24.60 -20.24 20.77
N MET A 115 24.35 -20.95 19.67
CA MET A 115 23.42 -20.46 18.64
C MET A 115 22.00 -20.32 19.14
N ALA A 116 21.49 -21.26 19.95
CA ALA A 116 20.17 -21.14 20.56
C ALA A 116 20.04 -19.89 21.46
N VAL A 117 21.13 -19.54 22.18
CA VAL A 117 21.14 -18.29 22.96
C VAL A 117 21.16 -17.06 22.05
N LYS A 118 21.99 -17.07 20.99
CA LYS A 118 21.98 -16.00 19.99
C LYS A 118 20.59 -15.81 19.39
N GLU A 119 19.95 -16.88 18.95
CA GLU A 119 18.60 -16.85 18.38
C GLU A 119 17.56 -16.28 19.35
N ALA A 120 17.62 -16.70 20.64
CA ALA A 120 16.71 -16.19 21.67
C ALA A 120 16.91 -14.68 21.92
N ILE A 121 18.15 -14.20 21.92
CA ILE A 121 18.47 -12.77 22.07
C ILE A 121 17.97 -11.99 20.84
N VAL A 122 18.26 -12.47 19.63
CA VAL A 122 17.83 -11.81 18.38
C VAL A 122 16.30 -11.73 18.33
N GLN A 123 15.60 -12.82 18.65
CA GLN A 123 14.15 -12.84 18.67
C GLN A 123 13.60 -11.81 19.65
N MET A 124 14.11 -11.78 20.88
CA MET A 124 13.70 -10.82 21.91
C MET A 124 13.91 -9.37 21.44
N LEU A 125 15.10 -9.06 20.89
CA LEU A 125 15.41 -7.72 20.38
C LEU A 125 14.46 -7.32 19.23
N THR A 126 14.18 -8.26 18.35
CA THR A 126 13.24 -8.03 17.24
C THR A 126 11.83 -7.72 17.76
N GLU A 127 11.34 -8.50 18.74
CA GLU A 127 10.02 -8.28 19.36
C GLU A 127 9.94 -6.90 20.05
N GLU A 128 10.99 -6.52 20.77
CA GLU A 128 11.05 -5.21 21.46
C GLU A 128 11.12 -4.04 20.47
N ASN A 129 11.91 -4.15 19.41
CA ASN A 129 12.02 -3.13 18.38
C ASN A 129 10.71 -2.99 17.55
N GLU A 130 10.08 -4.12 17.20
CA GLU A 130 8.77 -4.10 16.52
C GLU A 130 7.67 -3.51 17.39
N ALA A 131 7.71 -3.70 18.72
CA ALA A 131 6.76 -3.08 19.64
C ALA A 131 6.81 -1.54 19.60
N VAL A 132 8.01 -0.94 19.45
CA VAL A 132 8.16 0.52 19.27
C VAL A 132 7.52 0.97 17.94
N LYS A 133 7.72 0.19 16.86
CA LYS A 133 7.14 0.48 15.54
C LYS A 133 5.62 0.39 15.57
N GLU A 134 5.06 -0.70 16.11
CA GLU A 134 3.61 -0.90 16.22
C GLU A 134 2.94 0.20 17.05
N ALA A 135 3.57 0.61 18.16
CA ALA A 135 3.10 1.70 18.99
C ALA A 135 3.08 3.03 18.20
N ASN A 136 4.13 3.29 17.41
CA ASN A 136 4.18 4.47 16.57
C ASN A 136 3.14 4.42 15.43
N GLU A 137 2.87 3.25 14.86
CA GLU A 137 1.79 3.08 13.87
C GLU A 137 0.42 3.39 14.48
N LYS A 138 0.16 2.94 15.69
CA LYS A 138 -1.09 3.23 16.43
C LYS A 138 -1.27 4.73 16.68
N LEU A 139 -0.22 5.48 16.99
CA LEU A 139 -0.28 6.94 17.13
C LEU A 139 -0.83 7.63 15.87
N HIS A 140 -0.59 7.05 14.69
CA HIS A 140 -0.97 7.65 13.40
C HIS A 140 -2.29 7.15 12.83
N THR A 141 -2.91 6.12 13.42
CA THR A 141 -4.15 5.50 12.91
C THR A 141 -5.44 6.11 13.45
N GLY A 142 -5.39 7.35 13.96
CA GLY A 142 -6.61 8.11 14.25
C GLY A 142 -7.25 7.81 15.59
N MET A 143 -6.47 7.57 16.63
CA MET A 143 -7.00 7.51 17.99
C MET A 143 -7.61 8.86 18.39
N GLN A 144 -8.91 8.87 18.62
CA GLN A 144 -9.66 9.99 19.21
C GLN A 144 -9.50 10.00 20.74
N SER A 145 -8.29 10.07 21.24
CA SER A 145 -8.00 9.97 22.67
C SER A 145 -7.37 11.25 23.20
N CYS A 146 -7.60 11.54 24.47
CA CYS A 146 -6.99 12.66 25.16
C CYS A 146 -5.47 12.49 25.33
N ASP A 147 -4.95 11.27 25.36
CA ASP A 147 -3.52 10.97 25.42
C ASP A 147 -3.16 9.81 24.46
N PRO A 148 -2.96 10.09 23.16
CA PRO A 148 -2.64 9.09 22.16
C PRO A 148 -1.33 8.35 22.45
N ILE A 149 -0.36 9.01 23.10
CA ILE A 149 0.94 8.41 23.39
C ILE A 149 0.78 7.28 24.40
N SER A 150 0.03 7.49 25.50
CA SER A 150 -0.24 6.43 26.47
C SER A 150 -1.07 5.29 25.89
N GLN A 151 -2.03 5.60 25.01
CA GLN A 151 -2.89 4.58 24.41
C GLN A 151 -2.22 3.80 23.25
N SER A 152 -1.13 4.30 22.70
CA SER A 152 -0.38 3.59 21.66
C SER A 152 0.26 2.29 22.16
N GLY A 153 0.45 2.15 23.47
CA GLY A 153 1.21 1.04 24.05
C GLY A 153 2.72 1.20 23.90
N MET A 154 3.19 2.42 23.62
CA MET A 154 4.63 2.73 23.50
C MET A 154 5.33 2.44 24.84
N PRO A 155 6.51 1.80 24.85
CA PRO A 155 7.27 1.61 26.07
C PRO A 155 7.52 2.94 26.79
N THR A 156 7.38 2.95 28.12
CA THR A 156 7.36 4.16 28.96
C THR A 156 8.53 5.11 28.71
N GLU A 157 9.72 4.57 28.50
CA GLU A 157 10.93 5.35 28.24
C GLU A 157 10.81 6.19 26.95
N PHE A 158 10.35 5.57 25.86
CA PHE A 158 10.13 6.23 24.57
C PHE A 158 8.94 7.19 24.62
N ALA A 159 7.87 6.83 25.33
CA ALA A 159 6.70 7.68 25.52
C ALA A 159 7.07 8.98 26.25
N ASN A 160 7.87 8.90 27.31
CA ASN A 160 8.34 10.06 28.04
C ASN A 160 9.27 10.94 27.18
N GLU A 161 10.18 10.32 26.43
CA GLU A 161 11.07 11.05 25.55
C GLU A 161 10.30 11.77 24.43
N LEU A 162 9.31 11.12 23.82
CA LEU A 162 8.44 11.75 22.84
C LEU A 162 7.68 12.95 23.40
N ARG A 163 7.16 12.85 24.65
CA ARG A 163 6.53 13.99 25.35
C ARG A 163 7.52 15.12 25.57
N ASN A 164 8.75 14.82 25.98
CA ASN A 164 9.81 15.81 26.18
C ASN A 164 10.11 16.56 24.89
N ILE A 165 10.33 15.82 23.78
CA ILE A 165 10.61 16.38 22.45
C ILE A 165 9.48 17.33 22.02
N LEU A 166 8.23 16.88 22.13
CA LEU A 166 7.07 17.70 21.76
C LEU A 166 6.92 18.94 22.65
N THR A 167 7.10 18.80 23.96
CA THR A 167 6.99 19.91 24.90
C THR A 167 8.07 20.96 24.65
N GLU A 168 9.31 20.56 24.43
CA GLU A 168 10.41 21.47 24.11
C GLU A 168 10.14 22.25 22.82
N ALA A 169 9.72 21.53 21.76
CA ALA A 169 9.42 22.14 20.48
C ALA A 169 8.23 23.12 20.59
N GLN A 170 7.17 22.77 21.33
CA GLN A 170 6.04 23.67 21.55
C GLN A 170 6.43 24.93 22.31
N ARG A 171 7.21 24.82 23.40
CA ARG A 171 7.71 25.98 24.14
C ARG A 171 8.52 26.92 23.24
N ARG A 172 9.35 26.33 22.38
CA ARG A 172 10.25 27.10 21.50
C ARG A 172 9.49 27.84 20.41
N TYR A 173 8.49 27.23 19.76
CA TYR A 173 7.87 27.82 18.57
C TYR A 173 6.47 28.40 18.80
N ILE A 174 5.72 27.91 19.78
CA ILE A 174 4.33 28.35 20.03
C ILE A 174 4.18 29.13 21.32
N GLY A 175 5.03 28.87 22.32
CA GLY A 175 4.93 29.40 23.68
C GLY A 175 4.61 28.30 24.68
N GLU A 176 4.31 28.69 25.93
CA GLU A 176 3.96 27.69 26.94
C GLU A 176 2.66 26.99 26.56
N PRO A 177 2.67 25.63 26.48
CA PRO A 177 1.46 24.89 26.19
C PRO A 177 0.47 25.07 27.36
N SER A 178 -0.74 25.49 27.04
CA SER A 178 -1.85 25.50 28.00
C SER A 178 -2.39 24.08 28.13
N GLY A 179 -1.68 23.18 28.88
CA GLY A 179 -2.08 21.80 29.08
C GLY A 179 -1.07 20.78 28.56
N GLU A 180 -1.46 19.49 28.57
CA GLU A 180 -0.66 18.43 27.93
C GLU A 180 -0.43 18.75 26.44
N PRO A 181 0.78 18.44 25.91
CA PRO A 181 1.06 18.69 24.51
C PRO A 181 0.03 17.97 23.65
N THR A 182 -0.88 18.74 23.06
CA THR A 182 -1.77 18.21 22.04
C THR A 182 -0.88 17.62 20.96
N PRO A 183 -1.07 16.37 20.56
CA PRO A 183 -0.39 15.82 19.41
C PRO A 183 -0.74 16.74 18.23
N ILE A 184 0.18 17.62 17.89
CA ILE A 184 0.10 18.36 16.63
C ILE A 184 0.03 17.26 15.61
N ASP A 185 -1.03 17.21 14.83
CA ASP A 185 -1.39 16.18 13.89
C ASP A 185 -0.19 15.31 13.52
N PHE A 186 -0.08 14.16 14.17
CA PHE A 186 1.04 13.24 13.96
C PHE A 186 1.12 13.02 12.46
N VAL A 187 2.15 13.58 11.81
CA VAL A 187 2.21 13.64 10.36
C VAL A 187 2.23 12.24 9.82
N ARG A 188 1.08 11.85 9.27
CA ARG A 188 0.88 10.53 8.70
C ARG A 188 1.99 10.24 7.69
N GLY A 189 2.73 9.17 7.92
CA GLY A 189 3.70 8.61 6.99
C GLY A 189 5.18 8.93 7.28
N GLY A 190 5.56 10.16 7.64
CA GLY A 190 6.97 10.51 7.83
C GLY A 190 7.60 9.87 9.05
N ALA A 191 6.98 9.98 10.22
CA ALA A 191 7.45 9.35 11.46
C ALA A 191 7.41 7.82 11.36
N GLN A 192 6.39 7.26 10.72
CA GLN A 192 6.29 5.81 10.48
C GLN A 192 7.46 5.30 9.63
N LYS A 193 7.84 6.03 8.58
CA LYS A 193 8.98 5.68 7.73
C LYS A 193 10.30 5.70 8.51
N LEU A 194 10.55 6.76 9.28
CA LEU A 194 11.75 6.88 10.11
C LEU A 194 11.89 5.74 11.12
N ILE A 195 10.81 5.45 11.85
CA ILE A 195 10.80 4.34 12.82
C ILE A 195 10.99 2.99 12.11
N SER A 196 10.33 2.77 10.98
CA SER A 196 10.47 1.52 10.22
C SER A 196 11.90 1.30 9.72
N GLU A 197 12.57 2.34 9.25
CA GLU A 197 13.96 2.28 8.83
C GLU A 197 14.89 2.03 10.03
N MET A 198 14.66 2.69 11.16
CA MET A 198 15.41 2.49 12.40
C MET A 198 15.27 1.06 12.92
N VAL A 199 14.04 0.53 12.98
CA VAL A 199 13.77 -0.86 13.40
C VAL A 199 14.47 -1.85 12.47
N LYS A 200 14.39 -1.64 11.15
CA LYS A 200 15.06 -2.48 10.16
C LYS A 200 16.58 -2.50 10.38
N THR A 201 17.18 -1.35 10.63
CA THR A 201 18.62 -1.22 10.88
C THR A 201 19.01 -1.91 12.20
N ALA A 202 18.29 -1.62 13.28
CA ALA A 202 18.55 -2.21 14.59
C ALA A 202 18.43 -3.75 14.58
N ASN A 203 17.41 -4.28 13.90
CA ASN A 203 17.22 -5.72 13.75
C ASN A 203 18.36 -6.36 12.91
N ALA A 204 18.83 -5.70 11.85
CA ALA A 204 19.92 -6.18 11.02
C ALA A 204 21.25 -6.17 11.78
N GLU A 205 21.50 -5.17 12.58
CA GLU A 205 22.71 -5.02 13.41
C GLU A 205 22.61 -5.81 14.73
N GLY A 206 21.42 -6.29 15.10
CA GLY A 206 21.19 -7.10 16.27
C GLY A 206 21.34 -6.32 17.58
N HIS A 207 20.81 -5.11 17.64
CA HIS A 207 20.77 -4.32 18.86
C HIS A 207 19.38 -3.80 19.16
N ARG A 208 19.15 -3.43 20.42
CA ARG A 208 17.94 -2.75 20.88
C ARG A 208 18.02 -1.29 20.48
N ILE A 209 16.91 -0.76 19.96
CA ILE A 209 16.79 0.69 19.77
C ILE A 209 16.92 1.38 21.13
N THR A 210 17.83 2.32 21.22
CA THR A 210 18.02 3.11 22.44
C THR A 210 17.13 4.35 22.42
N VAL A 211 16.79 4.87 23.62
CA VAL A 211 16.07 6.13 23.75
C VAL A 211 16.82 7.28 23.05
N LYS A 212 18.16 7.21 23.04
CA LYS A 212 18.99 8.20 22.37
C LYS A 212 18.83 8.15 20.84
N GLU A 213 18.92 6.95 20.24
CA GLU A 213 18.72 6.79 18.78
C GLU A 213 17.31 7.24 18.37
N PHE A 214 16.30 6.91 19.18
CA PHE A 214 14.95 7.38 19.01
C PHE A 214 14.87 8.90 19.08
N SER A 215 15.46 9.53 20.09
CA SER A 215 15.48 10.98 20.27
C SER A 215 16.21 11.68 19.13
N ASP A 216 17.38 11.19 18.74
CA ASP A 216 18.20 11.73 17.66
C ASP A 216 17.45 11.70 16.30
N ALA A 217 16.64 10.68 16.06
CA ALA A 217 15.82 10.55 14.86
C ALA A 217 14.53 11.39 14.91
N MET A 218 13.83 11.38 16.05
CA MET A 218 12.49 11.96 16.17
C MET A 218 12.52 13.45 16.49
N LYS A 219 13.52 13.95 17.21
CA LYS A 219 13.63 15.36 17.59
C LYS A 219 13.66 16.30 16.39
N PRO A 220 14.55 16.12 15.39
CA PRO A 220 14.55 16.99 14.20
C PRO A 220 13.24 16.92 13.43
N PHE A 221 12.62 15.74 13.37
CA PHE A 221 11.36 15.54 12.70
C PHE A 221 10.23 16.35 13.34
N TYR A 222 10.02 16.22 14.65
CA TYR A 222 8.96 16.94 15.35
C TYR A 222 9.23 18.43 15.49
N GLU A 223 10.48 18.86 15.66
CA GLU A 223 10.84 20.29 15.65
C GLU A 223 10.40 20.96 14.34
N ARG A 224 10.65 20.31 13.20
CA ARG A 224 10.20 20.82 11.89
C ARG A 224 8.68 20.95 11.79
N HIS A 225 7.95 19.97 12.31
CA HIS A 225 6.49 20.02 12.30
C HIS A 225 5.92 21.09 13.20
N VAL A 226 6.44 21.21 14.42
CA VAL A 226 5.99 22.22 15.36
C VAL A 226 6.34 23.62 14.86
N ALA A 227 7.53 23.81 14.27
CA ALA A 227 7.92 25.07 13.64
C ALA A 227 6.95 25.45 12.50
N ALA A 228 6.63 24.50 11.61
CA ALA A 228 5.67 24.75 10.54
C ALA A 228 4.27 25.07 11.08
N ALA A 229 3.81 24.35 12.11
CA ALA A 229 2.50 24.58 12.72
C ALA A 229 2.43 25.91 13.49
N SER A 230 3.55 26.44 13.97
CA SER A 230 3.61 27.70 14.72
C SER A 230 3.07 28.92 13.96
N ILE A 231 3.11 28.85 12.62
CA ILE A 231 2.58 29.96 11.78
C ILE A 231 1.08 29.83 11.50
N GLN A 232 0.40 28.77 11.95
CA GLN A 232 -1.01 28.52 11.60
C GLN A 232 -1.93 29.69 11.98
N GLY A 233 -1.78 30.23 13.20
CA GLY A 233 -2.61 31.35 13.63
C GLY A 233 -2.37 32.66 12.84
N LEU A 234 -1.16 32.83 12.33
CA LEU A 234 -0.81 33.99 11.48
C LEU A 234 -1.34 33.78 10.05
N LEU A 235 -1.26 32.55 9.55
CA LEU A 235 -1.84 32.18 8.27
C LEU A 235 -3.38 32.29 8.26
N ASP A 236 -4.04 31.89 9.33
CA ASP A 236 -5.50 31.99 9.45
C ASP A 236 -5.96 33.44 9.36
N LYS A 237 -5.22 34.38 9.95
CA LYS A 237 -5.48 35.81 9.80
C LYS A 237 -5.28 36.27 8.36
N LEU A 238 -4.16 35.90 7.75
CA LEU A 238 -3.82 36.30 6.39
C LEU A 238 -4.80 35.73 5.36
N THR A 239 -5.21 34.46 5.50
CA THR A 239 -6.21 33.85 4.63
C THR A 239 -7.59 34.51 4.77
N THR A 240 -7.94 34.96 5.99
CA THR A 240 -9.17 35.71 6.23
C THR A 240 -9.11 37.07 5.55
N GLU A 241 -7.99 37.80 5.67
CA GLU A 241 -7.75 39.08 4.97
C GLU A 241 -7.87 38.92 3.44
N MET A 242 -7.42 37.80 2.90
CA MET A 242 -7.48 37.49 1.47
C MET A 242 -8.81 36.82 1.03
N SER A 243 -9.80 36.71 1.92
CA SER A 243 -11.09 36.04 1.66
C SER A 243 -10.93 34.59 1.15
N GLN A 244 -9.94 33.87 1.66
CA GLN A 244 -9.62 32.49 1.28
C GLN A 244 -9.91 31.49 2.40
N THR A 245 -10.03 30.22 2.03
CA THR A 245 -10.14 29.11 3.00
C THR A 245 -8.81 28.88 3.72
N LYS A 246 -8.87 28.32 4.94
CA LYS A 246 -7.69 27.99 5.75
C LYS A 246 -6.63 27.21 4.93
N CYS A 247 -5.38 27.55 5.12
CA CYS A 247 -4.24 26.94 4.43
C CYS A 247 -3.41 26.09 5.41
N ASN A 248 -2.95 24.93 4.94
CA ASN A 248 -2.01 24.11 5.69
C ASN A 248 -0.59 24.74 5.61
N PRO A 249 0.07 25.03 6.74
CA PRO A 249 1.43 25.59 6.76
C PRO A 249 2.46 24.74 6.00
N HIS A 250 2.29 23.44 5.95
CA HIS A 250 3.19 22.55 5.21
C HIS A 250 3.26 22.85 3.71
N ILE A 251 2.21 23.36 3.11
CA ILE A 251 2.22 23.75 1.69
C ILE A 251 3.26 24.87 1.48
N ILE A 252 3.27 25.85 2.37
CA ILE A 252 4.17 27.01 2.29
C ILE A 252 5.61 26.57 2.51
N THR A 253 5.87 25.83 3.59
CA THR A 253 7.22 25.38 3.94
C THR A 253 7.79 24.35 2.97
N LYS A 254 6.93 23.58 2.29
CA LYS A 254 7.35 22.63 1.26
C LYS A 254 7.70 23.33 -0.05
N ARG A 255 6.93 24.35 -0.42
CA ARG A 255 7.21 25.16 -1.61
C ARG A 255 8.42 26.08 -1.43
N HIS A 256 8.59 26.63 -0.23
CA HIS A 256 9.64 27.54 0.18
C HIS A 256 10.38 26.99 1.41
N PRO A 257 11.30 26.01 1.20
CA PRO A 257 12.05 25.39 2.31
C PRO A 257 12.82 26.39 3.16
N GLU A 258 13.28 27.51 2.57
CA GLU A 258 13.98 28.58 3.25
C GLU A 258 13.15 29.23 4.37
N ILE A 259 11.81 29.25 4.24
CA ILE A 259 10.92 29.73 5.31
C ILE A 259 10.98 28.79 6.51
N LEU A 260 11.02 27.47 6.25
CA LEU A 260 11.15 26.48 7.32
C LEU A 260 12.52 26.55 7.99
N ASP A 261 13.58 26.76 7.23
CA ASP A 261 14.94 26.88 7.76
C ASP A 261 15.07 28.11 8.66
N ASP A 262 14.51 29.27 8.24
CA ASP A 262 14.42 30.47 9.05
C ASP A 262 13.57 30.24 10.33
N LEU A 263 12.45 29.54 10.23
CA LEU A 263 11.62 29.17 11.40
C LEU A 263 12.37 28.27 12.37
N LEU A 264 13.13 27.31 11.88
CA LEU A 264 13.94 26.41 12.72
C LEU A 264 15.06 27.16 13.46
N ALA A 265 15.53 28.26 12.92
CA ALA A 265 16.50 29.14 13.58
C ALA A 265 15.89 29.95 14.73
N CYS A 266 14.57 30.16 14.75
CA CYS A 266 13.89 30.93 15.80
C CYS A 266 14.02 30.25 17.17
N LYS A 267 14.20 31.04 18.22
CA LYS A 267 14.37 30.56 19.59
C LYS A 267 13.17 30.88 20.49
N SER A 268 12.24 31.69 19.99
CA SER A 268 11.06 32.13 20.73
C SER A 268 9.86 32.36 19.81
N PRO A 269 8.64 32.36 20.34
CA PRO A 269 7.43 32.65 19.56
C PRO A 269 7.43 34.08 18.97
N ASP A 270 8.11 35.02 19.60
CA ASP A 270 8.19 36.40 19.07
C ASP A 270 9.13 36.48 17.87
N GLU A 271 10.24 35.72 17.87
CA GLU A 271 11.09 35.58 16.69
C GLU A 271 10.34 34.93 15.53
N VAL A 272 9.44 33.95 15.81
CA VAL A 272 8.57 33.31 14.79
C VAL A 272 7.67 34.37 14.12
N LYS A 273 7.10 35.33 14.88
CA LYS A 273 6.28 36.41 14.31
C LYS A 273 7.11 37.31 13.40
N VAL A 274 8.33 37.65 13.82
CA VAL A 274 9.26 38.46 13.00
C VAL A 274 9.63 37.71 11.72
N CYS A 275 9.92 36.43 11.82
CA CYS A 275 10.19 35.57 10.67
C CYS A 275 9.00 35.51 9.70
N PHE A 276 7.76 35.39 10.20
CA PHE A 276 6.56 35.43 9.39
C PHE A 276 6.40 36.74 8.63
N GLU A 277 6.57 37.88 9.29
CA GLU A 277 6.48 39.21 8.63
C GLU A 277 7.55 39.40 7.54
N LYS A 278 8.77 38.85 7.74
CA LYS A 278 9.83 38.81 6.72
C LYS A 278 9.39 38.10 5.44
N HIS A 279 8.67 37.01 5.58
CA HIS A 279 8.26 36.14 4.47
C HIS A 279 6.82 36.38 3.99
N LYS A 280 6.12 37.37 4.53
CA LYS A 280 4.69 37.64 4.33
C LYS A 280 4.29 37.74 2.85
N GLU A 281 5.05 38.43 2.03
CA GLU A 281 4.71 38.58 0.59
C GLU A 281 4.89 37.27 -0.16
N THR A 282 5.94 36.51 0.11
CA THR A 282 6.12 35.15 -0.46
C THR A 282 4.96 34.21 -0.09
N ILE A 283 4.52 34.31 1.18
CA ILE A 283 3.36 33.52 1.66
C ILE A 283 2.09 33.97 0.93
N LYS A 284 1.85 35.27 0.74
CA LYS A 284 0.71 35.76 -0.03
C LYS A 284 0.68 35.26 -1.46
N ASP A 285 1.84 35.16 -2.12
CA ASP A 285 1.92 34.66 -3.49
C ASP A 285 1.54 33.17 -3.57
N VAL A 286 1.93 32.37 -2.58
CA VAL A 286 1.47 30.97 -2.46
C VAL A 286 -0.04 30.91 -2.24
N LEU A 287 -0.59 31.79 -1.41
CA LEU A 287 -2.03 31.86 -1.15
C LEU A 287 -2.82 32.30 -2.41
N LYS A 288 -2.32 33.26 -3.19
CA LYS A 288 -2.92 33.66 -4.47
C LYS A 288 -2.96 32.47 -5.45
N LEU A 289 -1.81 31.79 -5.63
CA LEU A 289 -1.73 30.59 -6.46
C LEU A 289 -2.73 29.52 -6.03
N ARG A 290 -2.87 29.30 -4.72
CA ARG A 290 -3.87 28.38 -4.18
C ARG A 290 -5.30 28.80 -4.52
N GLY A 291 -5.59 30.11 -4.43
CA GLY A 291 -6.89 30.66 -4.82
C GLY A 291 -7.22 30.44 -6.31
N GLU A 292 -6.23 30.61 -7.19
CA GLU A 292 -6.38 30.34 -8.62
C GLU A 292 -6.60 28.85 -8.89
N LEU A 293 -5.83 27.96 -8.25
CA LEU A 293 -6.01 26.52 -8.37
C LEU A 293 -7.40 26.08 -7.89
N HIS A 294 -7.89 26.65 -6.80
CA HIS A 294 -9.23 26.35 -6.30
C HIS A 294 -10.36 26.73 -7.29
N LYS A 295 -10.18 27.82 -8.04
CA LYS A 295 -11.11 28.15 -9.15
C LYS A 295 -11.10 27.06 -10.21
N TYR A 296 -9.90 26.65 -10.64
CA TYR A 296 -9.79 25.55 -11.61
C TYR A 296 -10.33 24.23 -11.10
N GLU A 297 -10.16 23.89 -9.81
CA GLU A 297 -10.75 22.68 -9.20
C GLU A 297 -12.27 22.68 -9.33
N ASN A 298 -12.92 23.83 -9.10
CA ASN A 298 -14.36 23.97 -9.22
C ASN A 298 -14.86 23.90 -10.67
N GLU A 299 -14.07 24.39 -11.62
CA GLU A 299 -14.41 24.44 -13.04
C GLU A 299 -13.94 23.22 -13.83
N PHE A 300 -13.06 22.40 -13.26
CA PHE A 300 -12.34 21.33 -13.98
C PHE A 300 -13.28 20.35 -14.68
N ILE A 301 -14.32 19.91 -14.01
CA ILE A 301 -15.30 18.97 -14.60
C ILE A 301 -15.96 19.59 -15.83
N SER A 302 -16.41 20.84 -15.74
CA SER A 302 -17.05 21.55 -16.86
C SER A 302 -16.06 21.81 -18.01
N MET A 303 -14.77 22.05 -17.69
CA MET A 303 -13.72 22.18 -18.70
C MET A 303 -13.49 20.87 -19.46
N VAL A 304 -13.45 19.72 -18.75
CA VAL A 304 -13.30 18.40 -19.35
C VAL A 304 -14.54 18.07 -20.21
N GLU A 305 -15.75 18.30 -19.69
CA GLU A 305 -16.99 18.12 -20.46
C GLU A 305 -16.99 18.95 -21.75
N LYS A 306 -16.59 20.21 -21.63
CA LYS A 306 -16.47 21.10 -22.80
C LYS A 306 -15.43 20.60 -23.79
N ALA A 307 -14.24 20.20 -23.31
CA ALA A 307 -13.18 19.70 -24.19
C ALA A 307 -13.60 18.42 -24.94
N ILE A 308 -14.35 17.52 -24.27
CA ILE A 308 -14.91 16.33 -24.94
C ILE A 308 -15.92 16.76 -25.99
N ASN A 309 -16.89 17.61 -25.63
CA ASN A 309 -17.95 18.04 -26.54
C ASN A 309 -17.39 18.77 -27.77
N ASP A 310 -16.46 19.70 -27.57
CA ASP A 310 -15.80 20.42 -28.66
C ASP A 310 -14.92 19.50 -29.52
N GLY A 311 -14.27 18.51 -28.90
CA GLY A 311 -13.33 17.58 -29.57
C GLY A 311 -13.99 16.46 -30.37
N THR A 312 -15.27 16.17 -30.13
CA THR A 312 -16.01 15.11 -30.83
C THR A 312 -16.51 15.53 -32.20
N GLY A 313 -16.79 16.81 -32.41
CA GLY A 313 -17.38 17.33 -33.65
C GLY A 313 -18.86 16.94 -33.87
N HIS A 314 -19.55 16.48 -32.81
CA HIS A 314 -20.96 16.10 -32.82
C HIS A 314 -21.78 17.06 -31.99
N ASP A 315 -22.72 17.76 -32.61
CA ASP A 315 -23.60 18.74 -31.92
C ASP A 315 -24.68 18.07 -31.06
N ASP A 316 -25.02 16.83 -31.36
CA ASP A 316 -26.04 16.03 -30.67
C ASP A 316 -25.51 15.26 -29.45
N ILE A 317 -24.19 15.18 -29.28
CA ILE A 317 -23.54 14.51 -28.15
C ILE A 317 -23.20 15.54 -27.08
N ARG A 318 -23.86 15.45 -25.93
CA ARG A 318 -23.52 16.28 -24.77
C ARG A 318 -23.06 15.42 -23.62
N PHE A 319 -21.76 15.42 -23.42
CA PHE A 319 -21.13 14.73 -22.31
C PHE A 319 -21.46 15.46 -21.00
N ASN A 320 -21.96 14.74 -20.00
CA ASN A 320 -22.30 15.28 -18.69
C ASN A 320 -21.95 14.26 -17.59
N PHE A 321 -21.06 14.65 -16.66
CA PHE A 321 -20.64 13.82 -15.54
C PHE A 321 -21.57 13.87 -14.33
N SER A 322 -22.67 14.64 -14.35
CA SER A 322 -23.58 14.80 -13.20
C SER A 322 -24.10 13.46 -12.66
N ASN A 323 -24.35 12.49 -13.56
CA ASN A 323 -24.88 11.18 -13.23
C ASN A 323 -23.80 10.09 -13.03
N ARG A 324 -22.50 10.46 -12.97
CA ARG A 324 -21.35 9.56 -12.98
C ARG A 324 -20.43 9.79 -11.81
N SER A 325 -20.91 9.50 -10.60
CA SER A 325 -20.19 9.80 -9.34
C SER A 325 -18.75 9.26 -9.29
N THR A 326 -18.52 8.03 -9.78
CA THR A 326 -17.19 7.40 -9.75
C THR A 326 -16.20 8.08 -10.70
N GLN A 327 -16.59 8.37 -11.94
CA GLN A 327 -15.71 9.04 -12.92
C GLN A 327 -15.45 10.48 -12.52
N ARG A 328 -16.48 11.20 -12.08
CA ARG A 328 -16.36 12.55 -11.55
C ARG A 328 -15.38 12.60 -10.38
N SER A 329 -15.51 11.68 -9.42
CA SER A 329 -14.61 11.59 -8.28
C SER A 329 -13.16 11.30 -8.70
N ALA A 330 -12.94 10.43 -9.70
CA ALA A 330 -11.60 10.16 -10.22
C ALA A 330 -10.97 11.39 -10.89
N PHE A 331 -11.74 12.17 -11.65
CA PHE A 331 -11.24 13.40 -12.26
C PHE A 331 -10.98 14.49 -11.22
N LEU A 332 -11.85 14.63 -10.22
CA LEU A 332 -11.62 15.56 -9.11
C LEU A 332 -10.35 15.19 -8.33
N ALA A 333 -10.15 13.91 -8.04
CA ALA A 333 -8.93 13.44 -7.39
C ALA A 333 -7.68 13.73 -8.25
N LYS A 334 -7.75 13.54 -9.57
CA LYS A 334 -6.65 13.89 -10.48
C LYS A 334 -6.31 15.38 -10.43
N MET A 335 -7.33 16.25 -10.46
CA MET A 335 -7.15 17.70 -10.34
C MET A 335 -6.60 18.09 -8.97
N GLN A 336 -7.08 17.49 -7.87
CA GLN A 336 -6.57 17.74 -6.52
C GLN A 336 -5.11 17.34 -6.37
N ASN A 337 -4.72 16.18 -6.93
CA ASN A 337 -3.31 15.75 -6.96
C ASN A 337 -2.43 16.71 -7.79
N PHE A 338 -2.93 17.17 -8.93
CA PHE A 338 -2.27 18.19 -9.73
C PHE A 338 -2.11 19.49 -8.95
N SER A 339 -3.18 20.01 -8.35
CA SER A 339 -3.13 21.22 -7.51
C SER A 339 -2.11 21.11 -6.39
N SER A 340 -2.09 19.97 -5.71
CA SER A 340 -1.12 19.69 -4.65
C SER A 340 0.31 19.71 -5.19
N SER A 341 0.59 19.08 -6.32
CA SER A 341 1.93 19.03 -6.93
C SER A 341 2.41 20.41 -7.40
N ILE A 342 1.51 21.24 -7.90
CA ILE A 342 1.82 22.65 -8.26
C ILE A 342 2.09 23.47 -7.00
N LEU A 343 1.23 23.36 -5.98
CA LEU A 343 1.40 24.09 -4.71
C LEU A 343 2.69 23.74 -3.98
N THR A 344 3.11 22.47 -4.04
CA THR A 344 4.36 22.02 -3.42
C THR A 344 5.58 22.15 -4.33
N ASN A 345 5.40 22.67 -5.53
CA ASN A 345 6.45 22.79 -6.55
C ASN A 345 7.09 21.45 -6.94
N GLU A 346 6.31 20.35 -6.90
CA GLU A 346 6.75 18.99 -7.22
C GLU A 346 6.34 18.53 -8.63
N ASN A 347 5.60 19.35 -9.37
CA ASN A 347 5.19 19.00 -10.74
C ASN A 347 6.38 19.18 -11.71
N GLU A 348 7.09 18.09 -11.95
CA GLU A 348 8.27 18.09 -12.81
C GLU A 348 7.96 18.40 -14.28
N ASP A 349 6.79 17.99 -14.78
CA ASP A 349 6.42 18.24 -16.18
C ASP A 349 6.15 19.72 -16.41
N ALA A 350 5.39 20.38 -15.51
CA ALA A 350 5.17 21.81 -15.59
C ALA A 350 6.46 22.61 -15.45
N LYS A 351 7.38 22.18 -14.59
CA LYS A 351 8.70 22.81 -14.43
C LYS A 351 9.57 22.69 -15.68
N LYS A 352 9.71 21.46 -16.20
CA LYS A 352 10.57 21.18 -17.38
C LYS A 352 10.09 21.91 -18.63
N LEU A 353 8.78 22.05 -18.79
CA LEU A 353 8.17 22.68 -19.95
C LEU A 353 7.99 24.18 -19.80
N GLY A 354 8.23 24.73 -18.59
CA GLY A 354 8.06 26.16 -18.31
C GLY A 354 6.60 26.64 -18.52
N TRP A 355 5.63 25.78 -18.28
CA TRP A 355 4.22 26.09 -18.52
C TRP A 355 3.70 27.13 -17.52
N SER A 356 2.85 28.05 -18.03
CA SER A 356 1.96 28.81 -17.16
C SER A 356 0.94 27.88 -16.48
N LEU A 357 0.34 28.33 -15.36
CA LEU A 357 -0.70 27.58 -14.69
C LEU A 357 -1.84 27.22 -15.64
N GLU A 358 -2.28 28.17 -16.47
CA GLU A 358 -3.34 27.95 -17.45
C GLU A 358 -2.95 26.87 -18.47
N ALA A 359 -1.73 26.90 -19.01
CA ALA A 359 -1.26 25.89 -19.94
C ALA A 359 -1.17 24.50 -19.30
N ALA A 360 -0.75 24.43 -18.02
CA ALA A 360 -0.66 23.18 -17.29
C ALA A 360 -2.06 22.59 -16.98
N VAL A 361 -3.02 23.43 -16.59
CA VAL A 361 -4.41 23.02 -16.39
C VAL A 361 -5.04 22.58 -17.72
N LYS A 362 -4.81 23.32 -18.80
CA LYS A 362 -5.29 22.93 -20.13
C LYS A 362 -4.76 21.57 -20.54
N HIS A 363 -3.47 21.31 -20.36
CA HIS A 363 -2.88 20.00 -20.65
C HIS A 363 -3.56 18.88 -19.85
N LEU A 364 -3.84 19.10 -18.57
CA LEU A 364 -4.54 18.14 -17.72
C LEU A 364 -5.98 17.87 -18.20
N VAL A 365 -6.67 18.92 -18.67
CA VAL A 365 -8.01 18.80 -19.29
C VAL A 365 -7.94 17.99 -20.57
N ASP A 366 -7.00 18.32 -21.48
CA ASP A 366 -6.83 17.64 -22.75
C ASP A 366 -6.49 16.17 -22.55
N GLU A 367 -5.61 15.84 -21.60
CA GLU A 367 -5.30 14.48 -21.21
C GLU A 367 -6.52 13.72 -20.68
N ALA A 368 -7.33 14.37 -19.82
CA ALA A 368 -8.55 13.78 -19.28
C ALA A 368 -9.62 13.52 -20.35
N ALA A 369 -9.73 14.41 -21.34
CA ALA A 369 -10.69 14.33 -22.42
C ALA A 369 -10.27 13.38 -23.56
N SER A 370 -8.96 13.24 -23.79
CA SER A 370 -8.38 12.56 -24.96
C SER A 370 -8.91 11.14 -25.17
N GLY A 371 -9.03 10.35 -24.09
CA GLY A 371 -9.51 8.98 -24.16
C GLY A 371 -10.97 8.85 -24.64
N PHE A 372 -11.82 9.80 -24.30
CA PHE A 372 -13.21 9.84 -24.77
C PHE A 372 -13.28 10.28 -26.22
N ILE A 373 -12.57 11.33 -26.57
CA ILE A 373 -12.50 11.85 -27.93
C ILE A 373 -11.98 10.78 -28.90
N ALA A 374 -10.91 10.07 -28.51
CA ALA A 374 -10.34 9.00 -29.31
C ALA A 374 -11.37 7.90 -29.60
N ARG A 375 -12.11 7.45 -28.59
CA ARG A 375 -13.12 6.39 -28.74
C ARG A 375 -14.30 6.82 -29.63
N ILE A 376 -14.73 8.06 -29.54
CA ILE A 376 -15.79 8.57 -30.40
C ILE A 376 -15.27 8.61 -31.86
N LYS A 377 -14.05 9.09 -32.11
CA LYS A 377 -13.43 9.06 -33.43
C LYS A 377 -13.23 7.64 -33.98
N GLU A 378 -12.94 6.65 -33.13
CA GLU A 378 -12.92 5.24 -33.54
C GLU A 378 -14.30 4.78 -34.01
N ILE A 379 -15.37 5.12 -33.28
CA ILE A 379 -16.74 4.81 -33.70
C ILE A 379 -17.03 5.46 -35.06
N ASP A 380 -16.74 6.73 -35.22
CA ASP A 380 -16.97 7.47 -36.48
C ASP A 380 -16.20 6.87 -37.66
N LYS A 381 -14.99 6.38 -37.42
CA LYS A 381 -14.20 5.64 -38.41
C LYS A 381 -14.93 4.38 -38.89
N PHE A 382 -15.51 3.60 -37.97
CA PHE A 382 -16.25 2.37 -38.30
C PHE A 382 -17.57 2.67 -38.99
N VAL A 383 -18.25 3.76 -38.65
CA VAL A 383 -19.43 4.24 -39.38
C VAL A 383 -19.05 4.67 -40.79
N SER A 384 -18.01 5.51 -40.96
CA SER A 384 -17.58 6.02 -42.23
C SER A 384 -17.06 4.93 -43.19
N SER A 385 -16.49 3.86 -42.64
CA SER A 385 -16.05 2.69 -43.42
C SER A 385 -17.21 1.74 -43.79
N GLY A 386 -18.42 1.95 -43.23
CA GLY A 386 -19.55 1.06 -43.41
C GLY A 386 -19.43 -0.26 -42.64
N GLU A 387 -18.49 -0.36 -41.70
CA GLU A 387 -18.33 -1.57 -40.87
C GLU A 387 -19.44 -1.71 -39.81
N ILE A 388 -20.01 -0.57 -39.37
CA ILE A 388 -21.22 -0.48 -38.58
C ILE A 388 -22.16 0.59 -39.17
N SER A 389 -23.47 0.47 -38.94
CA SER A 389 -24.45 1.48 -39.38
C SER A 389 -24.37 2.77 -38.54
N GLU A 390 -24.90 3.85 -39.08
CA GLU A 390 -25.05 5.12 -38.35
C GLU A 390 -25.89 4.93 -37.07
N ASN A 391 -26.94 4.09 -37.10
CA ASN A 391 -27.76 3.79 -35.95
C ASN A 391 -26.97 3.12 -34.82
N LEU A 392 -26.12 2.13 -35.15
CA LEU A 392 -25.27 1.47 -34.17
C LEU A 392 -24.19 2.42 -33.67
N GLY A 393 -23.59 3.20 -34.57
CA GLY A 393 -22.61 4.25 -34.22
C GLY A 393 -23.19 5.26 -33.24
N LYS A 394 -24.41 5.75 -33.49
CA LYS A 394 -25.14 6.65 -32.57
C LYS A 394 -25.40 5.97 -31.22
N THR A 395 -25.89 4.74 -31.24
CA THR A 395 -26.11 3.97 -29.99
C THR A 395 -24.81 3.87 -29.19
N TRP A 396 -23.69 3.55 -29.81
CA TRP A 396 -22.40 3.44 -29.16
C TRP A 396 -21.88 4.77 -28.61
N ARG A 397 -22.07 5.87 -29.34
CA ARG A 397 -21.71 7.22 -28.87
C ARG A 397 -22.55 7.60 -27.65
N ASP A 398 -23.88 7.42 -27.73
CA ASP A 398 -24.80 7.71 -26.63
C ASP A 398 -24.48 6.87 -25.38
N GLU A 399 -24.18 5.61 -25.56
CA GLU A 399 -23.82 4.71 -24.46
C GLU A 399 -22.42 5.00 -23.88
N LEU A 400 -21.45 5.40 -24.69
CA LEU A 400 -20.16 5.89 -24.21
C LEU A 400 -20.35 7.14 -23.35
N VAL A 401 -21.30 7.98 -23.71
CA VAL A 401 -21.70 9.17 -22.92
C VAL A 401 -22.46 8.79 -21.65
N LEU A 402 -23.31 7.76 -21.66
CA LEU A 402 -24.21 7.40 -20.56
C LEU A 402 -23.67 6.30 -19.63
N SER A 403 -22.76 5.44 -20.08
CA SER A 403 -22.33 4.26 -19.31
C SER A 403 -21.32 4.57 -18.22
N ALA A 404 -21.57 4.05 -17.02
CA ALA A 404 -20.60 4.09 -15.91
C ALA A 404 -19.34 3.25 -16.19
N ASN A 405 -19.43 2.27 -17.10
CA ASN A 405 -18.38 1.30 -17.44
C ASN A 405 -17.61 1.64 -18.72
N ALA A 406 -17.65 2.90 -19.17
CA ALA A 406 -16.93 3.37 -20.37
C ALA A 406 -15.41 3.03 -20.38
N LYS A 407 -14.84 2.67 -19.23
CA LYS A 407 -13.45 2.21 -19.14
C LYS A 407 -13.17 0.93 -19.93
N SER A 408 -14.14 0.03 -20.03
CA SER A 408 -14.00 -1.26 -20.71
C SER A 408 -14.42 -1.18 -22.19
N PHE A 409 -15.02 -0.07 -22.60
CA PHE A 409 -15.50 0.12 -23.97
C PHE A 409 -14.40 0.67 -24.88
N PHE A 410 -13.80 -0.21 -25.68
CA PHE A 410 -12.81 0.12 -26.69
C PHE A 410 -13.33 -0.34 -28.07
N PRO A 411 -13.87 0.56 -28.90
CA PRO A 411 -14.50 0.21 -30.17
C PRO A 411 -13.60 -0.63 -31.09
N GLU A 412 -12.33 -0.30 -31.23
CA GLU A 412 -11.37 -1.07 -32.03
C GLU A 412 -11.21 -2.51 -31.54
N LYS A 413 -11.11 -2.70 -30.22
CA LYS A 413 -11.00 -4.04 -29.62
C LYS A 413 -12.26 -4.86 -29.86
N ILE A 414 -13.44 -4.26 -29.66
CA ILE A 414 -14.73 -4.90 -29.89
C ILE A 414 -14.89 -5.32 -31.35
N MET A 415 -14.54 -4.43 -32.27
CA MET A 415 -14.59 -4.73 -33.71
C MET A 415 -13.60 -5.85 -34.09
N ALA A 416 -12.39 -5.83 -33.55
CA ALA A 416 -11.40 -6.89 -33.78
C ALA A 416 -11.87 -8.23 -33.22
N MET A 417 -12.47 -8.25 -32.02
CA MET A 417 -13.06 -9.45 -31.41
C MET A 417 -14.22 -9.99 -32.26
N SER A 418 -15.15 -9.13 -32.67
CA SER A 418 -16.32 -9.53 -33.45
C SER A 418 -15.96 -10.14 -34.81
N LYS A 419 -14.82 -9.76 -35.40
CA LYS A 419 -14.30 -10.35 -36.66
C LYS A 419 -13.73 -11.77 -36.47
N LYS A 420 -13.28 -12.11 -35.27
CA LYS A 420 -12.66 -13.41 -34.95
C LYS A 420 -13.68 -14.44 -34.46
N LEU A 421 -14.87 -14.00 -34.07
CA LEU A 421 -15.91 -14.87 -33.53
C LEU A 421 -16.68 -15.59 -34.64
N ASP A 422 -17.04 -16.84 -34.41
CA ASP A 422 -17.91 -17.63 -35.26
C ASP A 422 -19.36 -17.57 -34.77
N PRO A 423 -20.22 -16.75 -35.42
CA PRO A 423 -21.64 -16.65 -35.01
C PRO A 423 -22.42 -17.93 -35.30
N GLN A 424 -21.89 -18.86 -36.14
CA GLN A 424 -22.56 -20.09 -36.47
C GLN A 424 -22.75 -20.98 -35.22
N THR A 425 -21.83 -20.91 -34.27
CA THR A 425 -21.93 -21.59 -32.97
C THR A 425 -23.24 -21.27 -32.23
N LEU A 426 -23.64 -19.97 -32.23
CA LEU A 426 -24.92 -19.58 -31.62
C LEU A 426 -26.11 -19.96 -32.52
N ILE A 427 -26.02 -19.73 -33.83
CA ILE A 427 -27.10 -20.04 -34.77
C ILE A 427 -27.47 -21.54 -34.68
N ASP A 428 -26.48 -22.41 -34.64
CA ASP A 428 -26.70 -23.85 -34.56
C ASP A 428 -27.36 -24.25 -33.23
N GLY A 429 -26.99 -23.63 -32.13
CA GLY A 429 -27.59 -23.90 -30.82
C GLY A 429 -29.07 -23.54 -30.75
N PHE A 430 -29.46 -22.46 -31.42
CA PHE A 430 -30.82 -21.92 -31.37
C PHE A 430 -31.73 -22.44 -32.50
N LYS A 431 -31.31 -23.45 -33.27
CA LYS A 431 -32.15 -24.06 -34.30
C LYS A 431 -33.46 -24.60 -33.70
N PRO A 432 -34.57 -24.53 -34.46
CA PRO A 432 -35.82 -25.17 -34.04
C PRO A 432 -35.60 -26.66 -33.78
N GLY A 433 -36.14 -27.14 -32.66
CA GLY A 433 -36.02 -28.57 -32.27
C GLY A 433 -34.87 -28.88 -31.29
N ASN A 434 -33.91 -27.96 -31.10
CA ASN A 434 -32.89 -28.15 -30.07
C ASN A 434 -33.49 -27.98 -28.66
N ASP A 435 -33.05 -28.84 -27.76
CA ASP A 435 -33.41 -28.74 -26.36
C ASP A 435 -32.63 -27.62 -25.64
N ILE A 436 -33.05 -27.28 -24.43
CA ILE A 436 -32.42 -26.24 -23.62
C ILE A 436 -30.95 -26.55 -23.32
N LYS A 437 -30.58 -27.86 -23.23
CA LYS A 437 -29.22 -28.26 -22.97
C LYS A 437 -28.31 -27.97 -24.16
N ALA A 438 -28.79 -28.19 -25.38
CA ALA A 438 -28.08 -27.83 -26.61
C ALA A 438 -27.86 -26.31 -26.72
N ILE A 439 -28.88 -25.51 -26.36
CA ILE A 439 -28.79 -24.06 -26.33
C ILE A 439 -27.76 -23.57 -25.30
N LEU A 440 -27.80 -24.10 -24.06
CA LEU A 440 -26.85 -23.72 -23.02
C LEU A 440 -25.41 -24.14 -23.37
N ASN A 441 -25.21 -25.26 -24.03
CA ASN A 441 -23.90 -25.69 -24.51
C ASN A 441 -23.37 -24.72 -25.58
N SER A 442 -24.20 -24.40 -26.56
CA SER A 442 -23.86 -23.44 -27.63
C SER A 442 -23.48 -22.06 -27.06
N VAL A 443 -24.27 -21.54 -26.11
CA VAL A 443 -23.96 -20.28 -25.40
C VAL A 443 -22.66 -20.39 -24.61
N GLY A 444 -22.42 -21.53 -23.95
CA GLY A 444 -21.18 -21.78 -23.22
C GLY A 444 -19.94 -21.83 -24.12
N ASP A 445 -20.06 -22.47 -25.28
CA ASP A 445 -18.97 -22.57 -26.25
C ASP A 445 -18.68 -21.22 -26.91
N PHE A 446 -19.72 -20.43 -27.20
CA PHE A 446 -19.55 -19.06 -27.66
C PHE A 446 -18.93 -18.15 -26.59
N ALA A 447 -19.30 -18.33 -25.33
CA ALA A 447 -18.68 -17.61 -24.21
C ALA A 447 -17.18 -17.91 -24.09
N LYS A 448 -16.78 -19.17 -24.29
CA LYS A 448 -15.34 -19.54 -24.30
C LYS A 448 -14.58 -18.89 -25.45
N GLN A 449 -15.20 -18.79 -26.63
CA GLN A 449 -14.58 -18.03 -27.75
C GLN A 449 -14.35 -16.56 -27.33
N ILE A 450 -15.35 -15.91 -26.72
CA ILE A 450 -15.20 -14.52 -26.24
C ILE A 450 -14.10 -14.43 -25.17
N GLU A 451 -14.01 -15.36 -24.20
CA GLU A 451 -12.96 -15.34 -23.19
C GLU A 451 -11.57 -15.43 -23.84
N THR A 452 -11.35 -16.43 -24.71
CA THR A 452 -10.05 -16.62 -25.37
C THR A 452 -9.66 -15.40 -26.22
N ILE A 453 -10.60 -14.86 -27.00
CA ILE A 453 -10.34 -13.70 -27.85
C ILE A 453 -10.18 -12.43 -27.01
N GLY A 454 -10.90 -12.34 -25.85
CA GLY A 454 -10.79 -11.25 -24.91
C GLY A 454 -9.42 -11.19 -24.23
N GLU A 455 -8.88 -12.34 -23.84
CA GLU A 455 -7.52 -12.47 -23.32
C GLU A 455 -6.48 -11.96 -24.32
N ASP A 456 -6.63 -12.33 -25.60
CA ASP A 456 -5.76 -11.84 -26.67
C ASP A 456 -5.87 -10.32 -26.89
N ALA A 457 -7.11 -9.78 -26.86
CA ALA A 457 -7.38 -8.38 -27.19
C ALA A 457 -7.07 -7.40 -26.06
N TYR A 458 -7.31 -7.79 -24.80
CA TYR A 458 -7.14 -6.93 -23.63
C TYR A 458 -5.88 -7.24 -22.82
N GLY A 459 -5.27 -8.41 -23.03
CA GLY A 459 -4.24 -8.98 -22.17
C GLY A 459 -4.85 -9.83 -21.06
N PHE A 460 -4.16 -10.89 -20.65
CA PHE A 460 -4.65 -11.86 -19.68
C PHE A 460 -5.05 -11.19 -18.34
N ASP A 461 -4.15 -10.37 -17.77
CA ASP A 461 -4.38 -9.73 -16.48
C ASP A 461 -5.54 -8.72 -16.53
N ASP A 462 -5.58 -7.87 -17.55
CA ASP A 462 -6.64 -6.86 -17.70
C ASP A 462 -8.01 -7.52 -17.94
N TRP A 463 -8.05 -8.61 -18.70
CA TRP A 463 -9.28 -9.34 -18.95
C TRP A 463 -9.77 -10.09 -17.70
N HIS A 464 -8.90 -10.82 -17.00
CA HIS A 464 -9.28 -11.60 -15.83
C HIS A 464 -9.58 -10.74 -14.59
N ASN A 465 -8.88 -9.62 -14.41
CA ASN A 465 -9.13 -8.66 -13.34
C ASN A 465 -10.27 -7.69 -13.64
N GLY A 466 -10.79 -7.71 -14.87
CA GLY A 466 -11.94 -6.91 -15.29
C GLY A 466 -13.20 -7.25 -14.47
N SER A 467 -14.01 -6.22 -14.16
CA SER A 467 -15.29 -6.44 -13.50
C SER A 467 -16.24 -7.28 -14.37
N VAL A 468 -17.11 -8.07 -13.73
CA VAL A 468 -18.16 -8.84 -14.44
C VAL A 468 -19.03 -7.92 -15.30
N ASP A 469 -19.37 -6.74 -14.79
CA ASP A 469 -20.16 -5.73 -15.51
C ASP A 469 -19.42 -5.21 -16.76
N GLY A 470 -18.09 -5.00 -16.66
CA GLY A 470 -17.27 -4.59 -17.82
C GLY A 470 -17.20 -5.66 -18.90
N LYS A 471 -17.04 -6.93 -18.54
CA LYS A 471 -17.06 -8.04 -19.49
C LYS A 471 -18.43 -8.20 -20.17
N ASN A 472 -19.51 -8.02 -19.41
CA ASN A 472 -20.86 -8.08 -19.96
C ASN A 472 -21.14 -6.93 -20.94
N GLU A 473 -20.58 -5.76 -20.67
CA GLU A 473 -20.66 -4.63 -21.59
C GLU A 473 -19.95 -4.93 -22.92
N VAL A 474 -18.72 -5.46 -22.87
CA VAL A 474 -17.98 -5.91 -24.07
C VAL A 474 -18.78 -6.97 -24.85
N ARG A 475 -19.34 -7.95 -24.16
CA ARG A 475 -20.18 -9.00 -24.77
C ARG A 475 -21.41 -8.42 -25.46
N LEU A 476 -22.09 -7.47 -24.82
CA LEU A 476 -23.24 -6.78 -25.41
C LEU A 476 -22.87 -6.07 -26.71
N ARG A 477 -21.74 -5.34 -26.72
CA ARG A 477 -21.28 -4.64 -27.94
C ARG A 477 -20.92 -5.58 -29.08
N ILE A 478 -20.26 -6.70 -28.76
CA ILE A 478 -19.98 -7.76 -29.73
C ILE A 478 -21.29 -8.29 -30.33
N MET A 479 -22.28 -8.55 -29.50
CA MET A 479 -23.59 -9.03 -29.98
C MET A 479 -24.29 -8.00 -30.86
N GLN A 480 -24.22 -6.71 -30.55
CA GLN A 480 -24.76 -5.65 -31.39
C GLN A 480 -24.14 -5.68 -32.80
N VAL A 481 -22.81 -5.80 -32.90
CA VAL A 481 -22.10 -5.92 -34.20
C VAL A 481 -22.53 -7.18 -34.96
N LEU A 482 -22.59 -8.32 -34.28
CA LEU A 482 -22.98 -9.60 -34.91
C LEU A 482 -24.41 -9.58 -35.41
N PHE A 483 -25.35 -8.99 -34.64
CA PHE A 483 -26.75 -8.84 -35.07
C PHE A 483 -26.91 -7.90 -36.26
N GLU A 484 -26.12 -6.84 -36.31
CA GLU A 484 -26.15 -5.94 -37.45
C GLU A 484 -25.65 -6.61 -38.73
N LYS A 485 -24.57 -7.38 -38.64
CA LYS A 485 -24.00 -8.13 -39.76
C LYS A 485 -24.85 -9.33 -40.19
N ASN A 486 -25.68 -9.84 -39.28
CA ASN A 486 -26.54 -11.02 -39.50
C ASN A 486 -27.97 -10.72 -39.06
N PRO A 487 -28.75 -9.91 -39.81
CA PRO A 487 -30.10 -9.47 -39.37
C PRO A 487 -31.05 -10.62 -39.02
N GLY A 488 -31.05 -11.70 -39.79
CA GLY A 488 -31.89 -12.88 -39.51
C GLY A 488 -31.50 -13.63 -38.23
N MET A 489 -30.28 -13.49 -37.78
CA MET A 489 -29.80 -14.10 -36.54
C MET A 489 -30.50 -13.52 -35.30
N LYS A 490 -30.65 -12.20 -35.25
CA LYS A 490 -31.31 -11.52 -34.13
C LYS A 490 -32.74 -12.03 -33.95
N ASP A 491 -33.50 -12.05 -35.03
CA ASP A 491 -34.92 -12.45 -35.01
C ASP A 491 -35.09 -13.93 -34.63
N ALA A 492 -34.27 -14.81 -35.17
CA ALA A 492 -34.26 -16.24 -34.84
C ALA A 492 -33.89 -16.50 -33.36
N LEU A 493 -32.86 -15.82 -32.85
CA LEU A 493 -32.44 -15.93 -31.45
C LEU A 493 -33.50 -15.37 -30.51
N MET A 494 -34.09 -14.21 -30.83
CA MET A 494 -35.12 -13.56 -29.98
C MET A 494 -36.43 -14.35 -29.93
N ALA A 495 -36.87 -14.93 -31.06
CA ALA A 495 -38.06 -15.77 -31.10
C ALA A 495 -37.89 -17.02 -30.21
N ARG A 496 -36.72 -17.65 -30.26
CA ARG A 496 -36.43 -18.85 -29.46
C ARG A 496 -36.11 -18.51 -28.00
N ALA A 497 -35.54 -17.34 -27.73
CA ALA A 497 -35.19 -16.86 -26.42
C ALA A 497 -36.39 -16.73 -25.48
N LYS A 498 -37.51 -16.25 -25.99
CA LYS A 498 -38.72 -16.11 -25.20
C LYS A 498 -39.22 -17.47 -24.69
N GLU A 499 -39.21 -18.48 -25.54
CA GLU A 499 -39.61 -19.84 -25.20
C GLU A 499 -38.64 -20.48 -24.18
N VAL A 500 -37.34 -20.24 -24.35
CA VAL A 500 -36.28 -20.70 -23.44
C VAL A 500 -36.36 -20.04 -22.06
N LYS A 501 -36.66 -18.75 -22.00
CA LYS A 501 -36.78 -17.99 -20.74
C LYS A 501 -37.90 -18.55 -19.84
N GLU A 502 -39.04 -18.80 -20.41
CA GLU A 502 -40.18 -19.36 -19.68
C GLU A 502 -39.90 -20.78 -19.13
N ASN A 503 -39.07 -21.56 -19.83
CA ASN A 503 -38.71 -22.93 -19.42
C ASN A 503 -37.49 -22.98 -18.49
N MET A 504 -36.57 -22.01 -18.54
CA MET A 504 -35.35 -22.03 -17.73
C MET A 504 -35.56 -21.68 -16.27
N ASP A 505 -36.50 -20.79 -15.96
CA ASP A 505 -36.86 -20.48 -14.57
C ASP A 505 -37.38 -21.73 -13.84
N SER A 506 -38.09 -22.61 -14.52
CA SER A 506 -38.55 -23.89 -13.98
C SER A 506 -37.42 -24.93 -13.79
N LEU A 507 -36.39 -24.92 -14.64
CA LEU A 507 -35.27 -25.86 -14.58
C LEU A 507 -34.19 -25.50 -13.55
N LEU A 508 -34.03 -24.21 -13.22
CA LEU A 508 -33.08 -23.77 -12.23
C LEU A 508 -33.54 -23.98 -10.78
N VAL A 509 -34.83 -24.09 -10.56
CA VAL A 509 -35.44 -24.30 -9.23
C VAL A 509 -35.43 -25.78 -8.80
N GLY A 510 -35.29 -26.72 -9.75
CA GLY A 510 -35.56 -28.14 -9.51
C GLY A 510 -34.39 -29.12 -9.37
N VAL A 511 -33.13 -28.72 -9.52
CA VAL A 511 -32.01 -29.69 -9.53
C VAL A 511 -31.04 -29.45 -8.37
N PRO A 512 -31.10 -30.28 -7.30
CA PRO A 512 -30.05 -30.30 -6.29
C PRO A 512 -28.76 -30.84 -6.92
N SER A 513 -27.70 -30.03 -6.85
CA SER A 513 -26.37 -30.46 -7.29
C SER A 513 -25.86 -31.61 -6.41
N LYS A 514 -25.79 -32.82 -6.95
CA LYS A 514 -25.15 -33.97 -6.29
C LYS A 514 -23.62 -33.96 -6.32
N THR A 515 -23.02 -33.04 -7.05
CA THR A 515 -21.56 -32.95 -7.19
C THR A 515 -21.12 -31.48 -7.31
N GLY A 516 -20.60 -30.93 -6.22
CA GLY A 516 -19.67 -29.82 -6.21
C GLY A 516 -20.11 -28.45 -6.78
N LYS A 517 -19.59 -27.42 -6.15
CA LYS A 517 -19.81 -25.98 -6.41
C LYS A 517 -19.61 -25.51 -7.87
N THR A 518 -18.91 -26.27 -8.69
CA THR A 518 -18.53 -25.89 -10.07
C THR A 518 -19.71 -25.89 -11.05
N THR A 519 -20.64 -26.82 -10.91
CA THR A 519 -21.77 -26.97 -11.85
C THR A 519 -22.81 -25.87 -11.74
N VAL A 520 -23.01 -25.35 -10.54
CA VAL A 520 -23.94 -24.22 -10.29
C VAL A 520 -23.37 -22.91 -10.79
N LYS A 521 -22.06 -22.69 -10.63
CA LYS A 521 -21.38 -21.47 -11.09
C LYS A 521 -21.39 -21.36 -12.61
N THR A 522 -21.02 -22.41 -13.32
CA THR A 522 -20.99 -22.43 -14.79
C THR A 522 -22.39 -22.24 -15.41
N ARG A 523 -23.43 -22.79 -14.79
CA ARG A 523 -24.82 -22.59 -15.23
C ARG A 523 -25.27 -21.14 -15.03
N ASN A 524 -24.92 -20.49 -13.92
CA ASN A 524 -25.21 -19.09 -13.69
C ASN A 524 -24.46 -18.16 -14.65
N GLU A 525 -23.22 -18.47 -15.02
CA GLU A 525 -22.46 -17.68 -15.98
C GLU A 525 -23.05 -17.77 -17.39
N ASN A 526 -23.43 -18.97 -17.84
CA ASN A 526 -24.12 -19.15 -19.13
C ASN A 526 -25.51 -18.52 -19.15
N TRP A 527 -26.22 -18.53 -18.02
CA TRP A 527 -27.49 -17.84 -17.85
C TRP A 527 -27.34 -16.32 -17.95
N GLN A 528 -26.38 -15.74 -17.28
CA GLN A 528 -26.08 -14.31 -17.39
C GLN A 528 -25.72 -13.90 -18.80
N LEU A 529 -25.00 -14.75 -19.53
CA LEU A 529 -24.67 -14.50 -20.93
C LEU A 529 -25.92 -14.55 -21.82
N CYS A 530 -26.90 -15.42 -21.55
CA CYS A 530 -28.18 -15.40 -22.24
C CYS A 530 -28.90 -14.07 -22.06
N PHE A 531 -28.89 -13.46 -20.86
CA PHE A 531 -29.49 -12.12 -20.64
C PHE A 531 -28.76 -11.05 -21.45
N VAL A 532 -27.44 -11.10 -21.53
CA VAL A 532 -26.67 -10.16 -22.36
C VAL A 532 -27.03 -10.34 -23.85
N ILE A 533 -27.18 -11.56 -24.32
CA ILE A 533 -27.59 -11.87 -25.68
C ILE A 533 -29.02 -11.33 -25.97
N PHE A 534 -29.91 -11.43 -25.00
CA PHE A 534 -31.28 -10.97 -25.10
C PHE A 534 -31.48 -9.48 -24.87
N GLY A 535 -30.37 -8.74 -24.55
CA GLY A 535 -30.42 -7.28 -24.34
C GLY A 535 -31.16 -6.87 -23.05
N GLU A 536 -31.36 -7.80 -22.11
CA GLU A 536 -31.95 -7.48 -20.81
C GLU A 536 -30.86 -7.18 -19.79
N PRO A 537 -31.01 -6.13 -18.96
CA PRO A 537 -30.08 -5.89 -17.88
C PRO A 537 -30.09 -7.05 -16.89
N VAL A 538 -28.90 -7.48 -16.47
CA VAL A 538 -28.75 -8.50 -15.41
C VAL A 538 -29.38 -7.96 -14.13
N GLN A 539 -30.58 -8.42 -13.77
CA GLN A 539 -31.18 -8.07 -12.49
C GLN A 539 -30.31 -8.65 -11.37
N LYS A 540 -29.68 -7.80 -10.58
CA LYS A 540 -29.10 -8.22 -9.30
C LYS A 540 -30.26 -8.79 -8.47
N LYS A 541 -30.29 -10.13 -8.26
CA LYS A 541 -31.12 -10.68 -7.20
C LYS A 541 -30.60 -10.10 -5.89
N GLU A 542 -31.39 -9.25 -5.26
CA GLU A 542 -31.21 -8.92 -3.84
C GLU A 542 -31.10 -10.23 -3.09
N ALA A 543 -30.02 -10.39 -2.33
CA ALA A 543 -29.85 -11.52 -1.44
C ALA A 543 -31.06 -11.51 -0.48
N VAL A 544 -31.98 -12.44 -0.68
CA VAL A 544 -33.01 -12.71 0.30
C VAL A 544 -32.26 -13.17 1.54
N GLN A 545 -32.20 -12.30 2.54
CA GLN A 545 -31.77 -12.64 3.89
C GLN A 545 -32.76 -13.70 4.41
N ALA A 546 -32.25 -14.92 4.57
CA ALA A 546 -32.87 -15.94 5.39
C ALA A 546 -32.07 -16.10 6.68
#